data_2d29b60a1d82818eb2f18a72912d6428
#
_entry.id   2d29b60a1d82818eb2f18a72912d6428
#
_cell.length_a   1.000
_cell.length_b   1.000
_cell.length_c   1.000
_cell.angle_alpha   90.00
_cell.angle_beta   90.00
_cell.angle_gamma   90.00
#
_symmetry.space_group_name_H-M   'P 1'
#
loop_
_entity.id
_entity.type
_entity.pdbx_description
1 polymer ?
#
loop_
_entity_poly.entity_id
_entity_poly.type
_entity_poly.pdbx_seq_one_letter_code
_entity_poly.pdbx_strand_id
1 'polypeptide(L)'
;YLYLENDEAEVRDAAHLWGKPCWETEDTIKASHQDPLIRISSIGGAGENGVLYAAIVNDLHRAAGRSGVGTVMGSKNLKAVAIRGTKGLSGINDFPAFMAATNAGKKVLADNPVTSQGLPTYGTQVLMNVINEIGALPTRNHRDVQFEDASKISGEAMHEKRPTDGKTHLVANAACFGCTIACGRISKIDETHFSVKNSPKYWGAGGGLEYEAAWALGAANGVGDL
;
A
#
# COMPACT_ATOMS: atom_id res chain seq x y z
N TYR A 1 19.96 -1.97 10.85
CA TYR A 1 19.30 -1.17 9.82
C TYR A 1 20.15 0.02 9.40
N LEU A 2 19.94 0.52 8.19
CA LEU A 2 20.61 1.72 7.69
C LEU A 2 19.74 2.95 8.03
N TYR A 3 20.31 3.94 8.71
CA TYR A 3 19.70 5.24 8.96
C TYR A 3 20.33 6.31 8.09
N LEU A 4 19.53 7.06 7.37
CA LEU A 4 19.96 8.14 6.49
C LEU A 4 19.31 9.45 6.96
N GLU A 5 20.12 10.44 7.28
CA GLU A 5 19.64 11.78 7.59
C GLU A 5 20.35 12.79 6.70
N ASN A 6 19.61 13.32 5.73
CA ASN A 6 20.16 14.20 4.70
C ASN A 6 21.35 13.57 3.97
N ASP A 7 22.57 14.03 4.25
CA ASP A 7 23.83 13.55 3.63
C ASP A 7 24.60 12.58 4.53
N GLU A 8 24.07 12.27 5.70
CA GLU A 8 24.72 11.37 6.66
C GLU A 8 24.10 9.97 6.61
N ALA A 9 24.93 8.95 6.77
CA ALA A 9 24.53 7.56 6.76
C ALA A 9 25.15 6.82 7.95
N GLU A 10 24.33 6.07 8.68
CA GLU A 10 24.75 5.29 9.84
C GLU A 10 24.18 3.88 9.79
N VAL A 11 24.99 2.87 10.06
CA VAL A 11 24.52 1.50 10.26
C VAL A 11 24.25 1.28 11.74
N ARG A 12 23.04 0.93 12.09
CA ARG A 12 22.59 0.69 13.46
C ARG A 12 22.25 -0.77 13.71
N ASP A 13 22.44 -1.23 14.93
CA ASP A 13 22.04 -2.57 15.33
C ASP A 13 20.53 -2.75 15.18
N ALA A 14 20.15 -3.90 14.62
CA ALA A 14 18.76 -4.28 14.34
C ALA A 14 18.38 -5.62 14.99
N ALA A 15 19.18 -6.16 15.89
CA ALA A 15 18.90 -7.45 16.52
C ALA A 15 17.53 -7.46 17.21
N HIS A 16 17.16 -6.37 17.86
CA HIS A 16 15.86 -6.18 18.52
C HIS A 16 14.66 -6.04 17.57
N LEU A 17 14.92 -5.83 16.27
CA LEU A 17 13.92 -5.72 15.20
C LEU A 17 13.73 -7.03 14.42
N TRP A 18 14.72 -7.94 14.51
CA TRP A 18 14.69 -9.20 13.79
C TRP A 18 13.54 -10.07 14.31
N GLY A 19 12.79 -10.69 13.40
CA GLY A 19 11.57 -11.42 13.71
C GLY A 19 10.31 -10.57 13.79
N LYS A 20 10.41 -9.23 13.85
CA LYS A 20 9.24 -8.35 13.87
C LYS A 20 8.62 -8.16 12.50
N PRO A 21 7.28 -8.05 12.40
CA PRO A 21 6.61 -7.64 11.19
C PRO A 21 6.93 -6.17 10.83
N CYS A 22 6.61 -5.77 9.58
CA CYS A 22 6.97 -4.44 9.09
C CYS A 22 6.39 -3.29 9.93
N TRP A 23 5.14 -3.41 10.39
CA TRP A 23 4.51 -2.36 11.21
C TRP A 23 5.18 -2.19 12.58
N GLU A 24 5.51 -3.26 13.28
CA GLU A 24 6.24 -3.17 14.56
C GLU A 24 7.67 -2.65 14.38
N THR A 25 8.31 -3.00 13.25
CA THR A 25 9.63 -2.48 12.87
C THR A 25 9.56 -0.98 12.67
N GLU A 26 8.58 -0.49 11.93
CA GLU A 26 8.37 0.92 11.66
C GLU A 26 8.09 1.71 12.94
N ASP A 27 7.14 1.23 13.75
CA ASP A 27 6.79 1.88 15.02
C ASP A 27 7.98 1.93 15.98
N THR A 28 8.75 0.82 16.07
CA THR A 28 9.93 0.76 16.94
C THR A 28 11.02 1.75 16.52
N ILE A 29 11.30 1.84 15.21
CA ILE A 29 12.30 2.79 14.69
C ILE A 29 11.85 4.23 14.92
N LYS A 30 10.62 4.59 14.56
CA LYS A 30 10.07 5.94 14.78
C LYS A 30 10.08 6.33 16.25
N ALA A 31 9.71 5.42 17.14
CA ALA A 31 9.73 5.65 18.58
C ALA A 31 11.17 5.84 19.12
N SER A 32 12.14 5.03 18.67
CA SER A 32 13.53 5.15 19.11
C SER A 32 14.19 6.47 18.72
N HIS A 33 13.77 7.03 17.59
CA HIS A 33 14.22 8.34 17.12
C HIS A 33 13.36 9.52 17.60
N GLN A 34 12.22 9.23 18.22
CA GLN A 34 11.20 10.23 18.60
C GLN A 34 10.76 11.13 17.42
N ASP A 35 10.80 10.58 16.20
CA ASP A 35 10.43 11.29 14.97
C ASP A 35 9.46 10.49 14.10
N PRO A 36 8.16 10.88 14.05
CA PRO A 36 7.15 10.20 13.24
C PRO A 36 7.30 10.49 11.73
N LEU A 37 8.15 11.43 11.35
CA LEU A 37 8.37 11.82 9.95
C LEU A 37 9.42 10.96 9.23
N ILE A 38 10.07 10.05 9.94
CA ILE A 38 10.98 9.06 9.34
C ILE A 38 10.18 8.18 8.37
N ARG A 39 10.73 7.98 7.17
CA ARG A 39 10.21 7.07 6.16
C ARG A 39 10.99 5.77 6.19
N ILE A 40 10.29 4.65 6.11
CA ILE A 40 10.90 3.35 6.36
C ILE A 40 10.57 2.38 5.23
N SER A 41 11.62 1.73 4.75
CA SER A 41 11.55 0.55 3.89
C SER A 41 12.07 -0.64 4.68
N SER A 42 11.24 -1.67 4.88
CA SER A 42 11.60 -2.81 5.74
C SER A 42 11.18 -4.15 5.15
N ILE A 43 11.79 -5.21 5.67
CA ILE A 43 11.38 -6.58 5.42
C ILE A 43 10.72 -7.20 6.66
N GLY A 44 9.76 -8.09 6.43
CA GLY A 44 9.20 -8.96 7.46
C GLY A 44 9.87 -10.32 7.52
N GLY A 45 9.28 -11.24 8.27
CA GLY A 45 9.79 -12.60 8.45
C GLY A 45 10.03 -13.38 7.16
N ALA A 46 9.28 -13.09 6.08
CA ALA A 46 9.50 -13.72 4.78
C ALA A 46 10.89 -13.39 4.21
N GLY A 47 11.31 -12.11 4.26
CA GLY A 47 12.64 -11.70 3.81
C GLY A 47 13.75 -12.27 4.69
N GLU A 48 13.54 -12.27 6.01
CA GLU A 48 14.49 -12.82 6.99
C GLU A 48 14.73 -14.32 6.80
N ASN A 49 13.70 -15.06 6.42
CA ASN A 49 13.74 -16.51 6.25
C ASN A 49 13.98 -16.97 4.81
N GLY A 50 14.38 -16.08 3.91
CA GLY A 50 14.79 -16.45 2.56
C GLY A 50 13.66 -16.86 1.63
N VAL A 51 12.42 -16.42 1.86
CA VAL A 51 11.30 -16.68 0.97
C VAL A 51 11.53 -15.96 -0.37
N LEU A 52 11.58 -16.72 -1.46
CA LEU A 52 12.05 -16.24 -2.78
C LEU A 52 11.22 -15.09 -3.39
N TYR A 53 10.00 -14.90 -2.95
CA TYR A 53 9.12 -13.81 -3.41
C TYR A 53 8.88 -12.75 -2.33
N ALA A 54 9.73 -12.68 -1.30
CA ALA A 54 9.59 -11.69 -0.24
C ALA A 54 9.73 -10.26 -0.79
N ALA A 55 8.88 -9.37 -0.31
CA ALA A 55 8.83 -7.97 -0.69
C ALA A 55 9.60 -7.08 0.31
N ILE A 56 9.96 -5.88 -0.16
CA ILE A 56 10.31 -4.75 0.72
C ILE A 56 9.06 -3.87 0.85
N VAL A 57 8.63 -3.60 2.06
CA VAL A 57 7.46 -2.76 2.36
C VAL A 57 7.92 -1.35 2.69
N ASN A 58 7.31 -0.36 2.04
CA ASN A 58 7.64 1.06 2.19
C ASN A 58 6.46 1.77 2.87
N ASP A 59 6.69 2.36 4.03
CA ASP A 59 5.72 3.12 4.83
C ASP A 59 4.36 2.39 4.96
N LEU A 60 4.36 1.07 5.04
CA LEU A 60 3.19 0.17 5.16
C LEU A 60 2.18 0.23 3.99
N HIS A 61 2.40 1.05 2.98
CA HIS A 61 1.43 1.27 1.90
C HIS A 61 1.91 0.84 0.52
N ARG A 62 3.21 0.75 0.30
CA ARG A 62 3.81 0.41 -0.99
C ARG A 62 4.82 -0.70 -0.83
N ALA A 63 4.94 -1.54 -1.83
CA ALA A 63 5.87 -2.65 -1.78
C ALA A 63 6.68 -2.77 -3.08
N ALA A 64 7.97 -3.01 -2.94
CA ALA A 64 8.75 -3.62 -4.00
C ALA A 64 8.46 -5.13 -3.98
N GLY A 65 7.38 -5.52 -4.66
CA GLY A 65 6.72 -6.81 -4.48
C GLY A 65 7.25 -7.92 -5.37
N ARG A 66 7.84 -7.59 -6.54
CA ARG A 66 8.33 -8.57 -7.51
C ARG A 66 9.82 -8.84 -7.36
N SER A 67 10.29 -9.95 -7.92
CA SER A 67 11.70 -10.34 -8.04
C SER A 67 12.40 -10.73 -6.72
N GLY A 68 11.66 -10.89 -5.62
CA GLY A 68 12.23 -11.38 -4.35
C GLY A 68 13.26 -10.45 -3.70
N VAL A 69 13.14 -9.15 -3.92
CA VAL A 69 14.10 -8.15 -3.40
C VAL A 69 14.16 -8.13 -1.87
N GLY A 70 13.07 -8.51 -1.19
CA GLY A 70 13.07 -8.67 0.27
C GLY A 70 13.98 -9.78 0.76
N THR A 71 14.09 -10.88 0.00
CA THR A 71 15.03 -11.97 0.29
C THR A 71 16.48 -11.52 0.12
N VAL A 72 16.76 -10.71 -0.93
CA VAL A 72 18.08 -10.14 -1.13
C VAL A 72 18.48 -9.24 0.05
N MET A 73 17.55 -8.40 0.52
CA MET A 73 17.76 -7.54 1.68
C MET A 73 18.01 -8.38 2.96
N GLY A 74 17.22 -9.42 3.18
CA GLY A 74 17.38 -10.35 4.30
C GLY A 74 18.69 -11.12 4.27
N SER A 75 19.14 -11.60 3.09
CA SER A 75 20.41 -12.30 2.93
C SER A 75 21.64 -11.44 3.26
N LYS A 76 21.47 -10.12 3.31
CA LYS A 76 22.50 -9.15 3.72
C LYS A 76 22.35 -8.71 5.18
N ASN A 77 21.47 -9.36 5.95
CA ASN A 77 21.14 -8.98 7.32
C ASN A 77 20.68 -7.52 7.46
N LEU A 78 20.07 -6.97 6.41
CA LEU A 78 19.52 -5.62 6.41
C LEU A 78 18.02 -5.65 6.68
N LYS A 79 17.60 -5.27 7.89
CA LYS A 79 16.21 -5.28 8.33
C LYS A 79 15.39 -4.13 7.75
N ALA A 80 16.00 -2.94 7.73
CA ALA A 80 15.32 -1.73 7.30
C ALA A 80 16.29 -0.67 6.76
N VAL A 81 15.74 0.22 5.95
CA VAL A 81 16.35 1.51 5.61
C VAL A 81 15.39 2.58 6.14
N ALA A 82 15.87 3.41 7.04
CA ALA A 82 15.11 4.51 7.65
C ALA A 82 15.69 5.85 7.17
N ILE A 83 14.83 6.73 6.68
CA ILE A 83 15.25 7.97 6.00
C ILE A 83 14.57 9.17 6.64
N ARG A 84 15.37 10.17 7.01
CA ARG A 84 14.90 11.48 7.46
C ARG A 84 15.47 12.58 6.58
N GLY A 85 14.72 12.98 5.57
CA GLY A 85 15.06 14.10 4.70
C GLY A 85 14.41 15.40 5.18
N THR A 86 15.19 16.46 5.30
CA THR A 86 14.70 17.82 5.61
C THR A 86 14.99 18.82 4.49
N LYS A 87 15.81 18.43 3.52
CA LYS A 87 16.19 19.24 2.38
C LYS A 87 15.09 19.24 1.31
N GLY A 88 14.83 20.39 0.71
CA GLY A 88 13.98 20.50 -0.46
C GLY A 88 14.65 19.93 -1.71
N LEU A 89 13.88 19.87 -2.81
CA LEU A 89 14.45 19.53 -4.11
C LEU A 89 15.43 20.63 -4.54
N SER A 90 16.69 20.28 -4.65
CA SER A 90 17.76 21.15 -5.14
C SER A 90 18.38 20.56 -6.41
N GLY A 91 19.08 21.40 -7.17
CA GLY A 91 19.79 20.92 -8.36
C GLY A 91 18.92 20.66 -9.59
N ILE A 92 17.71 21.26 -9.68
CA ILE A 92 16.93 21.25 -10.90
C ILE A 92 17.66 22.08 -11.95
N ASN A 93 18.13 21.42 -13.01
CA ASN A 93 18.99 22.02 -14.02
C ASN A 93 18.29 23.17 -14.78
N ASP A 94 17.02 22.99 -15.13
CA ASP A 94 16.17 24.00 -15.75
C ASP A 94 14.83 24.06 -15.01
N PHE A 95 14.74 24.96 -14.03
CA PHE A 95 13.54 25.08 -13.21
C PHE A 95 12.31 25.57 -14.01
N PRO A 96 12.41 26.56 -14.93
CA PRO A 96 11.28 26.94 -15.77
C PRO A 96 10.74 25.80 -16.62
N ALA A 97 11.62 25.04 -17.32
CA ALA A 97 11.20 23.89 -18.11
C ALA A 97 10.59 22.79 -17.25
N PHE A 98 11.16 22.50 -16.07
CA PHE A 98 10.58 21.56 -15.11
C PHE A 98 9.16 21.96 -14.68
N MET A 99 8.94 23.24 -14.35
CA MET A 99 7.62 23.73 -13.95
C MET A 99 6.62 23.68 -15.10
N ALA A 100 7.04 24.02 -16.33
CA ALA A 100 6.20 23.91 -17.51
C ALA A 100 5.77 22.46 -17.76
N ALA A 101 6.71 21.50 -17.71
CA ALA A 101 6.44 20.07 -17.85
C ALA A 101 5.50 19.55 -16.74
N THR A 102 5.73 19.95 -15.50
CA THR A 102 4.89 19.59 -14.35
C THR A 102 3.45 20.07 -14.53
N ASN A 103 3.26 21.32 -14.97
CA ASN A 103 1.93 21.87 -15.20
C ASN A 103 1.23 21.19 -16.39
N ALA A 104 1.95 20.90 -17.46
CA ALA A 104 1.43 20.13 -18.59
C ALA A 104 1.01 18.71 -18.15
N GLY A 105 1.84 18.01 -17.38
CA GLY A 105 1.51 16.70 -16.82
C GLY A 105 0.27 16.72 -15.92
N LYS A 106 0.16 17.70 -15.01
CA LYS A 106 -1.03 17.86 -14.17
C LYS A 106 -2.30 18.09 -15.00
N LYS A 107 -2.19 18.87 -16.07
CA LYS A 107 -3.33 19.09 -16.98
C LYS A 107 -3.77 17.80 -17.66
N VAL A 108 -2.85 17.01 -18.19
CA VAL A 108 -3.16 15.70 -18.80
C VAL A 108 -3.87 14.78 -17.81
N LEU A 109 -3.40 14.73 -16.55
CA LEU A 109 -4.05 13.93 -15.50
C LEU A 109 -5.45 14.43 -15.15
N ALA A 110 -5.66 15.75 -15.14
CA ALA A 110 -6.95 16.35 -14.83
C ALA A 110 -7.96 16.19 -15.98
N ASP A 111 -7.51 16.21 -17.22
CA ASP A 111 -8.36 16.07 -18.41
C ASP A 111 -8.81 14.61 -18.66
N ASN A 112 -8.12 13.63 -18.10
CA ASN A 112 -8.43 12.21 -18.29
C ASN A 112 -9.40 11.72 -17.19
N PRO A 113 -10.60 11.19 -17.54
CA PRO A 113 -11.61 10.77 -16.57
C PRO A 113 -11.16 9.61 -15.67
N VAL A 114 -10.26 8.76 -16.12
CA VAL A 114 -9.73 7.67 -15.29
C VAL A 114 -8.89 8.23 -14.13
N THR A 115 -8.00 9.18 -14.42
CA THR A 115 -7.08 9.75 -13.42
C THR A 115 -7.68 10.89 -12.61
N SER A 116 -8.73 11.56 -13.11
CA SER A 116 -9.41 12.67 -12.42
C SER A 116 -10.67 12.26 -11.67
N GLN A 117 -11.30 11.14 -12.02
CA GLN A 117 -12.56 10.69 -11.43
C GLN A 117 -12.51 9.24 -10.92
N GLY A 118 -12.23 8.26 -11.80
CA GLY A 118 -12.28 6.84 -11.45
C GLY A 118 -11.31 6.45 -10.34
N LEU A 119 -10.03 6.72 -10.55
CA LEU A 119 -8.98 6.38 -9.57
C LEU A 119 -9.09 7.15 -8.25
N PRO A 120 -9.36 8.47 -8.21
CA PRO A 120 -9.59 9.17 -6.95
C PRO A 120 -10.82 8.66 -6.19
N THR A 121 -11.86 8.26 -6.90
CA THR A 121 -13.10 7.79 -6.28
C THR A 121 -12.98 6.36 -5.79
N TYR A 122 -12.58 5.44 -6.65
CA TYR A 122 -12.66 3.99 -6.38
C TYR A 122 -11.29 3.32 -6.17
N GLY A 123 -10.18 4.07 -6.31
CA GLY A 123 -8.84 3.49 -6.31
C GLY A 123 -8.59 2.55 -7.47
N THR A 124 -7.54 1.76 -7.36
CA THR A 124 -7.24 0.71 -8.34
C THR A 124 -8.32 -0.38 -8.38
N GLN A 125 -9.13 -0.51 -7.33
CA GLN A 125 -10.26 -1.46 -7.28
C GLN A 125 -11.38 -1.14 -8.29
N VAL A 126 -11.40 0.03 -8.93
CA VAL A 126 -12.26 0.31 -10.09
C VAL A 126 -12.08 -0.74 -11.19
N LEU A 127 -10.93 -1.38 -11.27
CA LEU A 127 -10.62 -2.43 -12.24
C LEU A 127 -11.34 -3.75 -11.94
N MET A 128 -11.83 -3.98 -10.73
CA MET A 128 -12.39 -5.30 -10.34
C MET A 128 -13.52 -5.74 -11.27
N ASN A 129 -14.54 -4.90 -11.40
CA ASN A 129 -15.69 -5.20 -12.26
C ASN A 129 -15.32 -5.23 -13.75
N VAL A 130 -14.48 -4.30 -14.20
CA VAL A 130 -14.02 -4.23 -15.60
C VAL A 130 -13.26 -5.49 -16.01
N ILE A 131 -12.30 -5.91 -15.18
CA ILE A 131 -11.49 -7.11 -15.46
C ILE A 131 -12.34 -8.38 -15.37
N ASN A 132 -13.31 -8.42 -14.46
CA ASN A 132 -14.25 -9.53 -14.36
C ASN A 132 -15.13 -9.63 -15.61
N GLU A 133 -15.67 -8.50 -16.09
CA GLU A 133 -16.53 -8.45 -17.26
C GLU A 133 -15.85 -8.95 -18.54
N ILE A 134 -14.58 -8.57 -18.75
CA ILE A 134 -13.81 -9.05 -19.91
C ILE A 134 -13.28 -10.48 -19.77
N GLY A 135 -13.59 -11.18 -18.68
CA GLY A 135 -13.16 -12.56 -18.47
C GLY A 135 -11.66 -12.72 -18.20
N ALA A 136 -11.07 -11.77 -17.46
CA ALA A 136 -9.63 -11.76 -17.17
C ALA A 136 -9.32 -11.68 -15.66
N LEU A 137 -10.32 -11.90 -14.77
CA LEU A 137 -10.12 -11.90 -13.32
C LEU A 137 -9.73 -13.32 -12.85
N PRO A 138 -8.48 -13.53 -12.39
CA PRO A 138 -8.06 -14.83 -11.88
C PRO A 138 -8.92 -15.25 -10.69
N THR A 139 -9.61 -16.37 -10.81
CA THR A 139 -10.60 -16.83 -9.85
C THR A 139 -10.29 -18.24 -9.38
N ARG A 140 -10.40 -18.52 -8.07
CA ARG A 140 -10.20 -19.84 -7.47
C ARG A 140 -8.91 -20.51 -7.95
N ASN A 141 -7.79 -19.83 -7.75
CA ASN A 141 -6.45 -20.28 -8.20
C ASN A 141 -6.37 -20.52 -9.71
N HIS A 142 -6.89 -19.57 -10.51
CA HIS A 142 -6.92 -19.62 -11.99
C HIS A 142 -7.74 -20.77 -12.59
N ARG A 143 -8.69 -21.33 -11.84
CA ARG A 143 -9.65 -22.32 -12.37
C ARG A 143 -10.71 -21.66 -13.25
N ASP A 144 -11.03 -20.40 -12.92
CA ASP A 144 -11.98 -19.57 -13.63
C ASP A 144 -11.36 -18.20 -13.93
N VAL A 145 -11.98 -17.45 -14.84
CA VAL A 145 -11.56 -16.09 -15.27
C VAL A 145 -12.63 -15.05 -14.97
N GLN A 146 -13.70 -15.46 -14.35
CA GLN A 146 -14.78 -14.60 -13.85
C GLN A 146 -15.19 -15.06 -12.46
N PHE A 147 -15.47 -14.10 -11.59
CA PHE A 147 -15.89 -14.32 -10.21
C PHE A 147 -17.29 -13.75 -10.00
N GLU A 148 -18.22 -14.57 -9.55
CA GLU A 148 -19.62 -14.21 -9.37
C GLU A 148 -19.83 -13.07 -8.36
N ASP A 149 -18.96 -12.97 -7.36
CA ASP A 149 -19.03 -11.99 -6.31
C ASP A 149 -18.04 -10.81 -6.50
N ALA A 150 -17.50 -10.61 -7.71
CA ALA A 150 -16.54 -9.54 -7.99
C ALA A 150 -17.03 -8.15 -7.58
N SER A 151 -18.33 -7.86 -7.78
CA SER A 151 -18.92 -6.59 -7.37
C SER A 151 -18.89 -6.35 -5.86
N LYS A 152 -18.91 -7.40 -5.04
CA LYS A 152 -18.87 -7.30 -3.58
C LYS A 152 -17.50 -6.92 -3.03
N ILE A 153 -16.44 -7.13 -3.84
CA ILE A 153 -15.05 -6.81 -3.49
C ILE A 153 -14.48 -5.70 -4.38
N SER A 154 -15.35 -4.92 -5.01
CA SER A 154 -15.00 -3.82 -5.93
C SER A 154 -14.75 -2.50 -5.19
N GLY A 155 -14.22 -1.52 -5.94
CA GLY A 155 -14.07 -0.16 -5.43
C GLY A 155 -15.41 0.51 -5.10
N GLU A 156 -16.47 0.16 -5.84
CA GLU A 156 -17.82 0.62 -5.59
C GLU A 156 -18.32 0.09 -4.25
N ALA A 157 -18.13 -1.20 -3.96
CA ALA A 157 -18.53 -1.81 -2.69
C ALA A 157 -17.84 -1.15 -1.48
N MET A 158 -16.59 -0.72 -1.62
CA MET A 158 -15.91 0.04 -0.56
C MET A 158 -16.58 1.37 -0.23
N HIS A 159 -17.27 1.98 -1.19
CA HIS A 159 -18.01 3.23 -1.03
C HIS A 159 -19.44 3.03 -0.52
N GLU A 160 -19.98 1.83 -0.62
CA GLU A 160 -21.32 1.54 -0.13
C GLU A 160 -21.37 1.57 1.40
N LYS A 161 -22.52 2.04 1.90
CA LYS A 161 -22.75 2.04 3.36
C LYS A 161 -23.06 0.63 3.84
N ARG A 162 -22.31 0.17 4.80
CA ARG A 162 -22.56 -1.11 5.45
C ARG A 162 -23.92 -1.13 6.13
N PRO A 163 -24.70 -2.21 6.01
CA PRO A 163 -25.98 -2.35 6.69
C PRO A 163 -25.86 -2.32 8.23
N THR A 164 -24.71 -2.71 8.76
CA THR A 164 -24.45 -2.89 10.20
C THR A 164 -24.35 -1.57 10.95
N ASP A 165 -23.66 -0.56 10.39
CA ASP A 165 -23.36 0.70 11.09
C ASP A 165 -23.57 1.96 10.22
N GLY A 166 -24.00 1.80 8.97
CA GLY A 166 -24.23 2.89 8.03
C GLY A 166 -22.97 3.62 7.55
N LYS A 167 -21.77 3.11 7.86
CA LYS A 167 -20.48 3.67 7.44
C LYS A 167 -19.95 2.95 6.21
N THR A 168 -19.03 3.57 5.49
CA THR A 168 -18.31 2.97 4.38
C THR A 168 -17.06 2.24 4.87
N HIS A 169 -16.57 1.30 4.07
CA HIS A 169 -15.24 0.72 4.33
C HIS A 169 -14.12 1.72 4.04
N LEU A 170 -14.30 2.58 3.04
CA LEU A 170 -13.35 3.65 2.73
C LEU A 170 -13.44 4.77 3.78
N VAL A 171 -12.31 5.10 4.40
CA VAL A 171 -12.19 6.18 5.40
C VAL A 171 -11.58 7.43 4.78
N ALA A 172 -10.53 7.27 3.97
CA ALA A 172 -9.81 8.37 3.32
C ALA A 172 -9.02 7.87 2.11
N ASN A 173 -8.65 8.81 1.25
CA ASN A 173 -7.69 8.58 0.19
C ASN A 173 -6.28 8.87 0.67
N ALA A 174 -5.30 8.13 0.15
CA ALA A 174 -3.89 8.39 0.34
C ALA A 174 -3.22 8.68 -1.00
N ALA A 175 -2.26 9.60 -1.01
CA ALA A 175 -1.49 9.95 -2.20
C ALA A 175 -0.01 9.65 -1.98
N CYS A 176 0.68 9.22 -3.04
CA CYS A 176 2.13 9.25 -3.08
C CYS A 176 2.63 10.70 -3.12
N PHE A 177 3.89 10.92 -2.75
CA PHE A 177 4.48 12.26 -2.76
C PHE A 177 4.30 12.96 -4.12
N GLY A 178 3.71 14.16 -4.08
CA GLY A 178 3.48 14.98 -5.27
C GLY A 178 2.42 14.46 -6.26
N CYS A 179 1.71 13.37 -5.94
CA CYS A 179 0.69 12.80 -6.82
C CYS A 179 -0.66 13.49 -6.63
N THR A 180 -1.29 13.91 -7.76
CA THR A 180 -2.62 14.54 -7.75
C THR A 180 -3.78 13.55 -7.87
N ILE A 181 -3.52 12.26 -8.13
CA ILE A 181 -4.55 11.24 -8.33
C ILE A 181 -5.11 10.75 -7.00
N ALA A 182 -4.26 10.55 -5.98
CA ALA A 182 -4.65 10.05 -4.67
C ALA A 182 -5.45 8.72 -4.72
N CYS A 183 -4.96 7.75 -5.50
CA CYS A 183 -5.62 6.46 -5.67
C CYS A 183 -5.43 5.49 -4.49
N GLY A 184 -4.50 5.76 -3.56
CA GLY A 184 -4.32 4.94 -2.36
C GLY A 184 -5.54 4.99 -1.44
N ARG A 185 -5.75 3.93 -0.67
CA ARG A 185 -6.92 3.77 0.20
C ARG A 185 -6.51 3.65 1.66
N ILE A 186 -7.26 4.30 2.51
CA ILE A 186 -7.30 4.02 3.95
C ILE A 186 -8.69 3.48 4.22
N SER A 187 -8.76 2.24 4.63
CA SER A 187 -10.03 1.54 4.88
C SER A 187 -10.11 1.02 6.30
N LYS A 188 -11.33 0.75 6.74
CA LYS A 188 -11.64 0.22 8.06
C LYS A 188 -12.58 -0.97 7.91
N ILE A 189 -12.24 -2.07 8.55
CA ILE A 189 -13.10 -3.25 8.63
C ILE A 189 -14.31 -2.99 9.51
N ASP A 190 -15.36 -3.77 9.32
CA ASP A 190 -16.50 -3.81 10.24
C ASP A 190 -16.07 -4.50 11.54
N GLU A 191 -16.01 -3.76 12.64
CA GLU A 191 -15.60 -4.27 13.95
C GLU A 191 -16.59 -5.30 14.51
N THR A 192 -17.79 -5.36 13.99
CA THR A 192 -18.83 -6.33 14.39
C THR A 192 -18.76 -7.64 13.60
N HIS A 193 -17.97 -7.67 12.50
CA HIS A 193 -17.84 -8.86 11.68
C HIS A 193 -17.31 -10.04 12.50
N PHE A 194 -17.86 -11.24 12.26
CA PHE A 194 -17.57 -12.44 13.07
C PHE A 194 -16.08 -12.78 13.18
N SER A 195 -15.29 -12.49 12.17
CA SER A 195 -13.86 -12.81 12.13
C SER A 195 -13.01 -11.92 13.04
N VAL A 196 -13.47 -10.71 13.38
CA VAL A 196 -12.67 -9.72 14.11
C VAL A 196 -13.33 -9.15 15.37
N LYS A 197 -14.63 -9.38 15.59
CA LYS A 197 -15.39 -8.80 16.71
C LYS A 197 -14.78 -9.07 18.11
N ASN A 198 -14.04 -10.16 18.25
CA ASN A 198 -13.38 -10.54 19.50
C ASN A 198 -11.88 -10.22 19.50
N SER A 199 -11.40 -9.44 18.52
CA SER A 199 -9.98 -9.16 18.34
C SER A 199 -9.72 -7.66 18.13
N PRO A 200 -9.87 -6.83 19.19
CA PRO A 200 -9.75 -5.37 19.10
C PRO A 200 -8.43 -4.87 18.47
N LYS A 201 -7.39 -5.68 18.52
CA LYS A 201 -6.09 -5.34 17.89
C LYS A 201 -6.14 -5.19 16.38
N TYR A 202 -7.19 -5.70 15.72
CA TYR A 202 -7.42 -5.56 14.28
C TYR A 202 -8.43 -4.46 13.94
N TRP A 203 -8.99 -3.78 14.95
CA TRP A 203 -9.88 -2.67 14.71
C TRP A 203 -9.09 -1.42 14.32
N GLY A 204 -9.77 -0.50 13.67
CA GLY A 204 -9.15 0.72 13.22
C GLY A 204 -8.97 0.79 11.70
N ALA A 205 -8.39 1.90 11.24
CA ALA A 205 -8.14 2.13 9.84
C ALA A 205 -6.70 1.75 9.46
N GLY A 206 -6.54 1.19 8.27
CA GLY A 206 -5.24 0.81 7.71
C GLY A 206 -5.15 1.07 6.21
N GLY A 207 -3.94 1.01 5.67
CA GLY A 207 -3.69 1.12 4.24
C GLY A 207 -4.26 -0.08 3.47
N GLY A 208 -4.95 0.20 2.37
CA GLY A 208 -5.60 -0.78 1.51
C GLY A 208 -7.12 -0.56 1.42
N LEU A 209 -7.87 -1.36 0.68
CA LEU A 209 -7.41 -2.38 -0.26
C LEU A 209 -7.11 -1.75 -1.62
N GLU A 210 -6.07 -2.26 -2.28
CA GLU A 210 -5.82 -2.01 -3.71
C GLU A 210 -6.33 -3.18 -4.53
N TYR A 211 -6.50 -3.01 -5.84
CA TYR A 211 -7.01 -4.06 -6.73
C TYR A 211 -6.25 -5.39 -6.58
N GLU A 212 -4.93 -5.33 -6.51
CA GLU A 212 -4.08 -6.50 -6.40
C GLU A 212 -4.32 -7.30 -5.11
N ALA A 213 -4.53 -6.61 -4.00
CA ALA A 213 -4.87 -7.24 -2.73
C ALA A 213 -6.30 -7.81 -2.74
N ALA A 214 -7.26 -7.07 -3.31
CA ALA A 214 -8.66 -7.48 -3.36
C ALA A 214 -8.86 -8.73 -4.22
N TRP A 215 -8.24 -8.82 -5.42
CA TRP A 215 -8.37 -10.04 -6.22
C TRP A 215 -7.56 -11.21 -5.65
N ALA A 216 -6.35 -10.97 -5.13
CA ALA A 216 -5.48 -12.02 -4.62
C ALA A 216 -6.02 -12.68 -3.35
N LEU A 217 -6.55 -11.89 -2.41
CA LEU A 217 -7.18 -12.40 -1.18
C LEU A 217 -8.65 -12.78 -1.40
N GLY A 218 -9.33 -12.10 -2.31
CA GLY A 218 -10.74 -12.32 -2.67
C GLY A 218 -10.92 -13.35 -3.78
N ALA A 219 -11.09 -12.91 -5.02
CA ALA A 219 -11.45 -13.77 -6.15
C ALA A 219 -10.53 -14.98 -6.34
N ALA A 220 -9.22 -14.83 -6.21
CA ALA A 220 -8.27 -15.93 -6.36
C ALA A 220 -8.45 -17.04 -5.30
N ASN A 221 -9.02 -16.72 -4.14
CA ASN A 221 -9.38 -17.67 -3.09
C ASN A 221 -10.87 -17.99 -3.04
N GLY A 222 -11.69 -17.38 -3.90
CA GLY A 222 -13.15 -17.56 -3.91
C GLY A 222 -13.85 -16.88 -2.74
N VAL A 223 -13.28 -15.80 -2.19
CA VAL A 223 -13.83 -14.98 -1.10
C VAL A 223 -14.49 -13.73 -1.68
N GLY A 224 -15.78 -13.55 -1.46
CA GLY A 224 -16.58 -12.41 -1.93
C GLY A 224 -17.02 -11.48 -0.79
N ASP A 225 -16.12 -11.17 0.13
CA ASP A 225 -16.38 -10.33 1.31
C ASP A 225 -15.21 -9.37 1.54
N LEU A 226 -15.51 -8.08 1.87
CA LEU A 226 -14.53 -7.00 2.07
C LEU A 226 -14.01 -6.95 3.52
#